data_648f1bd0bccad6175246fb4f1af06118
#
_entry.id   648f1bd0bccad6175246fb4f1af06118
#
_cell.length_a   1.000
_cell.length_b   1.000
_cell.length_c   1.000
_cell.angle_alpha   90.00
_cell.angle_beta   90.00
_cell.angle_gamma   90.00
#
_symmetry.space_group_name_H-M   'P 1'
#
loop_
_entity.id
_entity.type
_entity.pdbx_description
1 polymer ?
#
loop_
_entity_poly.entity_id
_entity_poly.type
_entity_poly.pdbx_seq_one_letter_code
_entity_poly.pdbx_strand_id
1 'polypeptide(L)'
;MKIVVLGGVAAGTKVAAKLKRENRDNEVVIYTKEKEISYAGCGLPYYIGGAIENRESLVVNTPHKYSSLTGVEVKTEMEAVSVDKDNKSVSFKNGESVSYDKLIIATGASPIKPAVDGVDKEGVFTLRSVDDAASIRSYAESVKKAVVVGASFIGLEVAENLKAKGLDVTVVDMASQILPGLFDPDMALYAKKEIQKTGIKIVLGAKLEAITGGEKAEGVKTNVGSINGDMVVLALGVKPNTAFVSDLGLEMEKGAIVVDDKMSTNIDSVYAVGDCALVKNMVTRKRQYSAMGSTANITGRILAKAISGED
;
A
#
# COMPACT_ATOMS: atom_id res chain seq x y z
N MET A 1 -2.63 28.17 9.97
CA MET A 1 -3.73 27.26 9.53
C MET A 1 -3.54 25.92 10.22
N LYS A 2 -4.64 25.28 10.62
CA LYS A 2 -4.65 23.91 11.13
C LYS A 2 -4.85 22.92 10.00
N ILE A 3 -3.83 22.13 9.71
CA ILE A 3 -3.81 21.18 8.61
C ILE A 3 -3.77 19.75 9.18
N VAL A 4 -4.82 19.00 8.94
CA VAL A 4 -4.94 17.60 9.33
C VAL A 4 -4.56 16.71 8.15
N VAL A 5 -3.59 15.80 8.37
CA VAL A 5 -3.14 14.82 7.39
C VAL A 5 -3.48 13.42 7.88
N LEU A 6 -4.29 12.68 7.13
CA LEU A 6 -4.67 11.31 7.45
C LEU A 6 -3.75 10.33 6.71
N GLY A 7 -2.83 9.73 7.44
CA GLY A 7 -1.85 8.76 6.92
C GLY A 7 -0.40 9.23 7.03
N GLY A 8 0.47 8.36 7.51
CA GLY A 8 1.85 8.68 7.94
C GLY A 8 2.98 8.00 7.14
N VAL A 9 2.72 7.53 5.91
CA VAL A 9 3.78 6.87 5.13
C VAL A 9 4.33 7.82 4.04
N ALA A 10 4.36 7.46 2.77
CA ALA A 10 5.07 8.20 1.72
C ALA A 10 4.44 9.59 1.42
N ALA A 11 3.16 9.62 1.07
CA ALA A 11 2.49 10.87 0.65
C ALA A 11 2.26 11.81 1.83
N GLY A 12 1.72 11.28 2.94
CA GLY A 12 1.37 12.08 4.11
C GLY A 12 2.58 12.74 4.78
N THR A 13 3.65 11.98 5.00
CA THR A 13 4.90 12.54 5.54
C THR A 13 5.52 13.57 4.58
N LYS A 14 5.46 13.32 3.27
CA LYS A 14 5.99 14.25 2.26
C LYS A 14 5.26 15.58 2.25
N VAL A 15 3.93 15.56 2.22
CA VAL A 15 3.13 16.79 2.18
C VAL A 15 3.24 17.55 3.50
N ALA A 16 3.17 16.87 4.65
CA ALA A 16 3.23 17.49 5.98
C ALA A 16 4.57 18.22 6.21
N ALA A 17 5.70 17.53 5.96
CA ALA A 17 7.03 18.14 6.09
C ALA A 17 7.22 19.34 5.17
N LYS A 18 6.72 19.27 3.92
CA LYS A 18 6.86 20.39 2.99
C LYS A 18 6.00 21.58 3.43
N LEU A 19 4.74 21.37 3.83
CA LEU A 19 3.85 22.42 4.31
C LEU A 19 4.42 23.15 5.55
N LYS A 20 4.99 22.39 6.48
CA LYS A 20 5.63 22.96 7.68
C LYS A 20 6.91 23.74 7.36
N ARG A 21 7.65 23.33 6.34
CA ARG A 21 8.86 24.03 5.86
C ARG A 21 8.51 25.33 5.13
N GLU A 22 7.46 25.33 4.28
CA GLU A 22 7.02 26.52 3.55
C GLU A 22 6.41 27.59 4.48
N ASN A 23 5.70 27.17 5.52
CA ASN A 23 5.21 28.09 6.55
C ASN A 23 5.25 27.43 7.92
N ARG A 24 6.17 27.90 8.78
CA ARG A 24 6.39 27.38 10.13
C ARG A 24 5.24 27.67 11.09
N ASP A 25 4.37 28.64 10.78
CA ASP A 25 3.20 28.99 11.60
C ASP A 25 2.02 28.06 11.37
N ASN A 26 2.08 27.20 10.34
CA ASN A 26 1.09 26.15 10.16
C ASN A 26 1.14 25.14 11.29
N GLU A 27 0.00 24.86 11.88
CA GLU A 27 -0.21 23.69 12.74
C GLU A 27 -0.48 22.48 11.83
N VAL A 28 0.52 21.63 11.64
CA VAL A 28 0.42 20.44 10.79
C VAL A 28 0.49 19.19 11.66
N VAL A 29 -0.59 18.39 11.63
CA VAL A 29 -0.69 17.17 12.43
C VAL A 29 -0.98 15.98 11.52
N ILE A 30 -0.16 14.93 11.62
CA ILE A 30 -0.41 13.63 10.98
C ILE A 30 -1.15 12.75 11.97
N TYR A 31 -2.27 12.18 11.54
CA TYR A 31 -2.99 11.11 12.23
C TYR A 31 -2.88 9.84 11.38
N THR A 32 -2.47 8.74 11.99
CA THR A 32 -2.35 7.45 11.31
C THR A 32 -2.80 6.31 12.20
N LYS A 33 -3.49 5.32 11.60
CA LYS A 33 -3.90 4.11 12.32
C LYS A 33 -2.73 3.17 12.65
N GLU A 34 -1.62 3.32 11.93
CA GLU A 34 -0.42 2.49 12.09
C GLU A 34 0.42 2.97 13.28
N LYS A 35 1.19 2.07 13.89
CA LYS A 35 2.19 2.40 14.92
C LYS A 35 3.41 3.09 14.33
N GLU A 36 3.76 2.71 13.10
CA GLU A 36 4.95 3.17 12.41
C GLU A 36 4.60 4.11 11.27
N ILE A 37 5.43 5.11 11.08
CA ILE A 37 5.36 6.04 9.96
C ILE A 37 6.63 5.95 9.11
N SER A 38 6.59 6.56 7.93
CA SER A 38 7.81 6.77 7.12
C SER A 38 8.62 5.49 6.92
N TYR A 39 7.97 4.34 6.79
CA TYR A 39 8.66 3.08 6.50
C TYR A 39 8.84 2.86 5.00
N ALA A 40 9.87 2.11 4.66
CA ALA A 40 10.23 1.75 3.29
C ALA A 40 9.37 0.58 2.79
N GLY A 41 8.18 0.87 2.24
CA GLY A 41 7.27 -0.16 1.72
C GLY A 41 7.92 -1.07 0.65
N CYS A 42 8.76 -0.50 -0.22
CA CYS A 42 9.52 -1.27 -1.20
C CYS A 42 10.66 -2.10 -0.58
N GLY A 43 11.01 -1.88 0.69
CA GLY A 43 12.00 -2.65 1.44
C GLY A 43 11.44 -3.93 2.06
N LEU A 44 10.12 -4.06 2.18
CA LEU A 44 9.47 -5.16 2.87
C LEU A 44 9.84 -6.54 2.28
N PRO A 45 9.81 -6.77 0.95
CA PRO A 45 10.24 -8.04 0.37
C PRO A 45 11.72 -8.35 0.68
N TYR A 46 12.60 -7.36 0.62
CA TYR A 46 14.02 -7.54 0.91
C TYR A 46 14.31 -7.86 2.38
N TYR A 47 13.48 -7.35 3.28
CA TYR A 47 13.52 -7.76 4.69
C TYR A 47 13.04 -9.22 4.87
N ILE A 48 12.00 -9.63 4.16
CA ILE A 48 11.57 -11.04 4.14
C ILE A 48 12.71 -11.95 3.70
N GLY A 49 13.43 -11.59 2.63
CA GLY A 49 14.55 -12.37 2.09
C GLY A 49 15.84 -12.33 2.94
N GLY A 50 15.96 -11.34 3.84
CA GLY A 50 17.14 -11.15 4.69
C GLY A 50 18.19 -10.19 4.11
N ALA A 51 17.99 -9.61 2.92
CA ALA A 51 18.88 -8.56 2.38
C ALA A 51 18.83 -7.29 3.24
N ILE A 52 17.69 -7.00 3.85
CA ILE A 52 17.56 -6.07 4.98
C ILE A 52 17.50 -6.91 6.24
N GLU A 53 18.52 -6.85 7.07
CA GLU A 53 18.64 -7.72 8.24
C GLU A 53 17.72 -7.32 9.40
N ASN A 54 17.68 -6.03 9.71
CA ASN A 54 17.01 -5.51 10.90
C ASN A 54 15.67 -4.84 10.54
N ARG A 55 14.64 -5.14 11.34
CA ARG A 55 13.30 -4.57 11.21
C ARG A 55 13.32 -3.03 11.29
N GLU A 56 14.14 -2.49 12.16
CA GLU A 56 14.29 -1.05 12.40
C GLU A 56 14.81 -0.32 11.16
N SER A 57 15.57 -0.99 10.29
CA SER A 57 16.07 -0.43 9.03
C SER A 57 14.96 -0.15 8.02
N LEU A 58 13.78 -0.77 8.18
CA LEU A 58 12.60 -0.46 7.38
C LEU A 58 11.96 0.87 7.77
N VAL A 59 12.11 1.31 9.04
CA VAL A 59 11.52 2.55 9.56
C VAL A 59 12.51 3.69 9.38
N VAL A 60 12.34 4.46 8.31
CA VAL A 60 13.25 5.58 7.98
C VAL A 60 13.23 6.65 9.08
N ASN A 61 12.03 6.97 9.57
CA ASN A 61 11.86 7.88 10.70
C ASN A 61 10.78 7.35 11.64
N THR A 62 11.11 7.26 12.93
CA THR A 62 10.10 7.09 13.98
C THR A 62 9.25 8.36 14.11
N PRO A 63 8.04 8.30 14.72
CA PRO A 63 7.20 9.48 14.95
C PRO A 63 7.97 10.60 15.67
N HIS A 64 8.70 10.27 16.72
CA HIS A 64 9.51 11.24 17.47
C HIS A 64 10.61 11.88 16.61
N LYS A 65 11.41 11.07 15.89
CA LYS A 65 12.47 11.57 15.01
C LYS A 65 11.89 12.47 13.90
N TYR A 66 10.78 12.06 13.30
CA TYR A 66 10.11 12.83 12.25
C TYR A 66 9.62 14.19 12.79
N SER A 67 8.96 14.20 13.95
CA SER A 67 8.49 15.43 14.59
C SER A 67 9.65 16.38 14.92
N SER A 68 10.75 15.86 15.48
CA SER A 68 11.94 16.64 15.79
C SER A 68 12.61 17.27 14.57
N LEU A 69 12.63 16.55 13.44
CA LEU A 69 13.25 17.01 12.20
C LEU A 69 12.38 18.03 11.43
N THR A 70 11.06 17.92 11.52
CA THR A 70 10.14 18.66 10.65
C THR A 70 9.30 19.70 11.38
N GLY A 71 9.13 19.57 12.68
CA GLY A 71 8.18 20.35 13.47
C GLY A 71 6.71 19.95 13.25
N VAL A 72 6.46 18.80 12.61
CA VAL A 72 5.13 18.24 12.38
C VAL A 72 4.77 17.35 13.57
N GLU A 73 3.60 17.53 14.16
CA GLU A 73 3.08 16.61 15.17
C GLU A 73 2.61 15.30 14.52
N VAL A 74 2.87 14.16 15.16
CA VAL A 74 2.45 12.83 14.68
C VAL A 74 1.71 12.10 15.79
N LYS A 75 0.48 11.68 15.48
CA LYS A 75 -0.38 10.85 16.34
C LYS A 75 -0.61 9.50 15.68
N THR A 76 -0.04 8.47 16.24
CA THR A 76 -0.19 7.08 15.79
C THR A 76 -1.40 6.41 16.45
N GLU A 77 -1.81 5.26 15.92
CA GLU A 77 -2.96 4.47 16.42
C GLU A 77 -4.28 5.26 16.44
N MET A 78 -4.38 6.26 15.56
CA MET A 78 -5.53 7.14 15.38
C MET A 78 -6.22 6.84 14.04
N GLU A 79 -7.18 5.91 14.07
CA GLU A 79 -7.95 5.52 12.88
C GLU A 79 -9.12 6.48 12.65
N ALA A 80 -9.09 7.23 11.54
CA ALA A 80 -10.19 8.08 11.13
C ALA A 80 -11.36 7.22 10.65
N VAL A 81 -12.57 7.51 11.15
CA VAL A 81 -13.80 6.75 10.84
C VAL A 81 -14.86 7.56 10.11
N SER A 82 -14.83 8.88 10.20
CA SER A 82 -15.71 9.76 9.43
C SER A 82 -15.15 11.19 9.32
N VAL A 83 -15.67 11.92 8.35
CA VAL A 83 -15.38 13.34 8.14
C VAL A 83 -16.70 14.10 8.03
N ASP A 84 -16.80 15.17 8.77
CA ASP A 84 -17.89 16.15 8.64
C ASP A 84 -17.35 17.38 7.89
N LYS A 85 -17.80 17.57 6.64
CA LYS A 85 -17.35 18.66 5.77
C LYS A 85 -17.93 20.01 6.18
N ASP A 86 -19.12 20.02 6.77
CA ASP A 86 -19.84 21.26 7.12
C ASP A 86 -19.26 21.86 8.40
N ASN A 87 -18.94 21.02 9.39
CA ASN A 87 -18.26 21.40 10.61
C ASN A 87 -16.71 21.33 10.52
N LYS A 88 -16.17 20.94 9.35
CA LYS A 88 -14.73 20.76 9.11
C LYS A 88 -14.06 19.98 10.24
N SER A 89 -14.54 18.77 10.51
CA SER A 89 -14.00 17.90 11.55
C SER A 89 -13.80 16.47 11.08
N VAL A 90 -12.84 15.77 11.73
CA VAL A 90 -12.55 14.34 11.55
C VAL A 90 -12.81 13.64 12.86
N SER A 91 -13.57 12.55 12.83
CA SER A 91 -13.78 11.69 13.99
C SER A 91 -12.94 10.43 13.90
N PHE A 92 -12.42 10.00 15.05
CA PHE A 92 -11.57 8.82 15.18
C PHE A 92 -12.26 7.71 15.95
N LYS A 93 -11.79 6.48 15.75
CA LYS A 93 -12.35 5.26 16.35
C LYS A 93 -12.32 5.26 17.88
N ASN A 94 -11.38 5.99 18.49
CA ASN A 94 -11.30 6.15 19.95
C ASN A 94 -12.30 7.16 20.52
N GLY A 95 -13.15 7.76 19.69
CA GLY A 95 -14.15 8.75 20.07
C GLY A 95 -13.69 10.20 20.05
N GLU A 96 -12.40 10.44 19.78
CA GLU A 96 -11.90 11.80 19.61
C GLU A 96 -12.39 12.42 18.30
N SER A 97 -12.48 13.76 18.29
CA SER A 97 -12.76 14.53 17.07
C SER A 97 -11.83 15.75 17.02
N VAL A 98 -11.38 16.11 15.82
CA VAL A 98 -10.50 17.27 15.59
C VAL A 98 -11.01 18.12 14.44
N SER A 99 -10.98 19.43 14.62
CA SER A 99 -11.28 20.40 13.55
C SER A 99 -10.07 20.61 12.65
N TYR A 100 -10.33 21.07 11.41
CA TYR A 100 -9.29 21.42 10.44
C TYR A 100 -9.68 22.67 9.65
N ASP A 101 -8.67 23.44 9.20
CA ASP A 101 -8.81 24.41 8.13
C ASP A 101 -8.65 23.74 6.76
N LYS A 102 -7.72 22.77 6.68
CA LYS A 102 -7.47 21.92 5.51
C LYS A 102 -7.31 20.46 5.90
N LEU A 103 -7.95 19.56 5.15
CA LEU A 103 -7.87 18.11 5.33
C LEU A 103 -7.16 17.48 4.15
N ILE A 104 -6.14 16.66 4.44
CA ILE A 104 -5.39 15.91 3.43
C ILE A 104 -5.58 14.42 3.68
N ILE A 105 -6.26 13.75 2.76
CA ILE A 105 -6.47 12.30 2.79
C ILE A 105 -5.26 11.65 2.10
N ALA A 106 -4.44 10.96 2.89
CA ALA A 106 -3.23 10.26 2.47
C ALA A 106 -3.21 8.81 3.02
N THR A 107 -4.41 8.22 3.16
CA THR A 107 -4.65 6.94 3.81
C THR A 107 -4.13 5.73 3.04
N GLY A 108 -3.68 5.96 1.81
CA GLY A 108 -3.08 4.92 0.98
C GLY A 108 -4.07 3.84 0.55
N ALA A 109 -3.59 2.61 0.45
CA ALA A 109 -4.36 1.46 0.01
C ALA A 109 -4.03 0.22 0.84
N SER A 110 -4.93 -0.75 0.86
CA SER A 110 -4.76 -2.04 1.53
C SER A 110 -4.74 -3.17 0.51
N PRO A 111 -4.02 -4.28 0.78
CA PRO A 111 -4.03 -5.46 -0.07
C PRO A 111 -5.44 -6.02 -0.26
N ILE A 112 -5.72 -6.54 -1.44
CA ILE A 112 -6.97 -7.21 -1.73
C ILE A 112 -6.91 -8.62 -1.14
N LYS A 113 -7.82 -8.93 -0.21
CA LYS A 113 -8.16 -10.28 0.20
C LYS A 113 -9.36 -10.75 -0.62
N PRO A 114 -9.26 -11.82 -1.41
CA PRO A 114 -10.38 -12.32 -2.20
C PRO A 114 -11.39 -13.05 -1.29
N ALA A 115 -12.65 -13.03 -1.68
CA ALA A 115 -13.70 -13.79 -1.00
C ALA A 115 -13.66 -15.27 -1.46
N VAL A 116 -12.66 -16.02 -1.01
CA VAL A 116 -12.51 -17.45 -1.28
C VAL A 116 -12.36 -18.24 0.01
N ASP A 117 -12.76 -19.51 -0.01
CA ASP A 117 -12.61 -20.38 1.15
C ASP A 117 -11.16 -20.51 1.59
N GLY A 118 -10.93 -20.49 2.88
CA GLY A 118 -9.62 -20.67 3.50
C GLY A 118 -8.71 -19.44 3.51
N VAL A 119 -9.20 -18.25 3.11
CA VAL A 119 -8.40 -17.01 3.05
C VAL A 119 -7.86 -16.55 4.42
N ASP A 120 -8.49 -16.98 5.51
CA ASP A 120 -8.11 -16.61 6.88
C ASP A 120 -7.40 -17.75 7.64
N LYS A 121 -6.98 -18.83 6.95
CA LYS A 121 -6.19 -19.92 7.55
C LYS A 121 -4.83 -19.42 8.01
N GLU A 122 -4.26 -20.09 9.03
CA GLU A 122 -2.87 -19.88 9.41
C GLU A 122 -1.94 -20.17 8.22
N GLY A 123 -0.91 -19.35 8.02
CA GLY A 123 0.00 -19.46 6.89
C GLY A 123 -0.46 -18.70 5.62
N VAL A 124 -1.59 -17.97 5.69
CA VAL A 124 -2.04 -17.08 4.62
C VAL A 124 -1.71 -15.64 4.98
N PHE A 125 -1.01 -14.94 4.09
CA PHE A 125 -0.51 -13.60 4.32
C PHE A 125 -0.85 -12.63 3.19
N THR A 126 -0.92 -11.37 3.54
CA THR A 126 -0.80 -10.22 2.62
C THR A 126 0.40 -9.39 3.05
N LEU A 127 0.92 -8.53 2.18
CA LEU A 127 2.08 -7.69 2.50
C LEU A 127 1.74 -6.21 2.32
N ARG A 128 1.79 -5.44 3.44
CA ARG A 128 1.58 -3.98 3.42
C ARG A 128 2.42 -3.27 4.48
N SER A 129 2.49 -3.80 5.69
CA SER A 129 3.14 -3.19 6.86
C SER A 129 4.46 -3.87 7.21
N VAL A 130 5.21 -3.25 8.12
CA VAL A 130 6.44 -3.83 8.68
C VAL A 130 6.12 -5.11 9.47
N ASP A 131 4.97 -5.14 10.17
CA ASP A 131 4.51 -6.32 10.92
C ASP A 131 4.13 -7.47 9.99
N ASP A 132 3.50 -7.19 8.83
CA ASP A 132 3.23 -8.22 7.83
C ASP A 132 4.54 -8.87 7.34
N ALA A 133 5.54 -8.05 7.02
CA ALA A 133 6.82 -8.55 6.56
C ALA A 133 7.55 -9.36 7.65
N ALA A 134 7.46 -8.95 8.92
CA ALA A 134 8.02 -9.70 10.04
C ALA A 134 7.32 -11.05 10.23
N SER A 135 6.00 -11.07 10.12
CA SER A 135 5.21 -12.30 10.21
C SER A 135 5.54 -13.28 9.08
N ILE A 136 5.61 -12.80 7.84
CA ILE A 136 6.00 -13.60 6.67
C ILE A 136 7.42 -14.16 6.85
N ARG A 137 8.38 -13.30 7.26
CA ARG A 137 9.77 -13.71 7.47
C ARG A 137 9.89 -14.81 8.52
N SER A 138 9.23 -14.64 9.65
CA SER A 138 9.24 -15.62 10.75
C SER A 138 8.58 -16.94 10.34
N TYR A 139 7.42 -16.88 9.67
CA TYR A 139 6.72 -18.10 9.24
C TYR A 139 7.52 -18.87 8.18
N ALA A 140 8.21 -18.16 7.28
CA ALA A 140 9.05 -18.75 6.25
C ALA A 140 10.21 -19.62 6.80
N GLU A 141 10.61 -19.42 8.07
CA GLU A 141 11.66 -20.22 8.72
C GLU A 141 11.19 -21.63 9.08
N SER A 142 9.87 -21.84 9.21
CA SER A 142 9.27 -23.11 9.63
C SER A 142 8.71 -23.97 8.50
N VAL A 143 8.73 -23.45 7.25
CA VAL A 143 8.09 -24.08 6.09
C VAL A 143 9.06 -24.29 4.93
N LYS A 144 8.68 -25.10 3.94
CA LYS A 144 9.54 -25.44 2.79
C LYS A 144 8.97 -24.96 1.46
N LYS A 145 7.65 -24.80 1.35
CA LYS A 145 6.97 -24.46 0.10
C LYS A 145 6.09 -23.23 0.27
N ALA A 146 6.21 -22.30 -0.64
CA ALA A 146 5.38 -21.12 -0.70
C ALA A 146 4.65 -21.00 -2.03
N VAL A 147 3.37 -20.62 -1.97
CA VAL A 147 2.60 -20.19 -3.12
C VAL A 147 2.38 -18.70 -3.03
N VAL A 148 2.79 -17.96 -4.06
CA VAL A 148 2.51 -16.53 -4.19
C VAL A 148 1.41 -16.35 -5.23
N VAL A 149 0.29 -15.77 -4.83
CA VAL A 149 -0.86 -15.54 -5.73
C VAL A 149 -0.84 -14.09 -6.19
N GLY A 150 -0.51 -13.91 -7.47
CA GLY A 150 -0.33 -12.62 -8.14
C GLY A 150 1.09 -12.45 -8.68
N ALA A 151 1.21 -12.25 -10.00
CA ALA A 151 2.49 -12.06 -10.71
C ALA A 151 2.74 -10.57 -11.03
N SER A 152 2.38 -9.66 -10.13
CA SER A 152 2.71 -8.24 -10.15
C SER A 152 4.07 -7.98 -9.46
N PHE A 153 4.53 -6.73 -9.38
CA PHE A 153 5.80 -6.37 -8.73
C PHE A 153 5.92 -6.97 -7.31
N ILE A 154 4.94 -6.71 -6.44
CA ILE A 154 4.99 -7.19 -5.05
C ILE A 154 5.07 -8.72 -5.00
N GLY A 155 4.25 -9.41 -5.81
CA GLY A 155 4.25 -10.87 -5.83
C GLY A 155 5.57 -11.47 -6.31
N LEU A 156 6.14 -10.91 -7.37
CA LEU A 156 7.43 -11.38 -7.90
C LEU A 156 8.61 -11.06 -6.96
N GLU A 157 8.63 -9.87 -6.35
CA GLU A 157 9.66 -9.51 -5.35
C GLU A 157 9.57 -10.40 -4.10
N VAL A 158 8.36 -10.71 -3.62
CA VAL A 158 8.16 -11.65 -2.50
C VAL A 158 8.61 -13.04 -2.90
N ALA A 159 8.25 -13.52 -4.10
CA ALA A 159 8.64 -14.84 -4.58
C ALA A 159 10.16 -14.99 -4.69
N GLU A 160 10.86 -13.98 -5.22
CA GLU A 160 12.32 -13.93 -5.31
C GLU A 160 12.95 -14.00 -3.91
N ASN A 161 12.46 -13.21 -2.98
CA ASN A 161 13.00 -13.14 -1.63
C ASN A 161 12.72 -14.41 -0.80
N LEU A 162 11.56 -15.04 -0.95
CA LEU A 162 11.28 -16.35 -0.36
C LEU A 162 12.14 -17.45 -0.99
N LYS A 163 12.41 -17.38 -2.29
CA LYS A 163 13.34 -18.28 -2.98
C LYS A 163 14.76 -18.13 -2.47
N ALA A 164 15.22 -16.89 -2.25
CA ALA A 164 16.53 -16.60 -1.67
C ALA A 164 16.69 -17.18 -0.24
N LYS A 165 15.59 -17.28 0.53
CA LYS A 165 15.55 -18.00 1.82
C LYS A 165 15.57 -19.53 1.68
N GLY A 166 15.53 -20.08 0.46
CA GLY A 166 15.63 -21.51 0.19
C GLY A 166 14.28 -22.23 0.06
N LEU A 167 13.15 -21.54 0.01
CA LEU A 167 11.85 -22.16 -0.20
C LEU A 167 11.66 -22.63 -1.66
N ASP A 168 10.86 -23.69 -1.86
CA ASP A 168 10.31 -24.02 -3.18
C ASP A 168 9.11 -23.14 -3.46
N VAL A 169 9.26 -22.19 -4.41
CA VAL A 169 8.28 -21.13 -4.64
C VAL A 169 7.54 -21.33 -5.95
N THR A 170 6.22 -21.25 -5.90
CA THR A 170 5.34 -21.22 -7.08
C THR A 170 4.54 -19.92 -7.10
N VAL A 171 4.67 -19.16 -8.17
CA VAL A 171 3.84 -17.98 -8.45
C VAL A 171 2.64 -18.40 -9.31
N VAL A 172 1.45 -17.96 -8.92
CA VAL A 172 0.18 -18.27 -9.60
C VAL A 172 -0.49 -16.96 -10.00
N ASP A 173 -0.93 -16.83 -11.23
CA ASP A 173 -1.70 -15.67 -11.68
C ASP A 173 -2.80 -16.05 -12.68
N MET A 174 -3.95 -15.39 -12.59
CA MET A 174 -5.07 -15.57 -13.52
C MET A 174 -4.80 -14.97 -14.91
N ALA A 175 -3.88 -14.03 -15.02
CA ALA A 175 -3.48 -13.43 -16.29
C ALA A 175 -2.66 -14.42 -17.14
N SER A 176 -2.62 -14.18 -18.46
CA SER A 176 -1.83 -14.96 -19.42
C SER A 176 -0.34 -14.62 -19.41
N GLN A 177 0.05 -13.55 -18.72
CA GLN A 177 1.44 -13.10 -18.60
C GLN A 177 1.73 -12.53 -17.20
N ILE A 178 3.01 -12.45 -16.81
CA ILE A 178 3.45 -11.70 -15.63
C ILE A 178 3.40 -10.20 -15.91
N LEU A 179 3.31 -9.39 -14.86
CA LEU A 179 3.29 -7.91 -14.92
C LEU A 179 2.26 -7.38 -15.94
N PRO A 180 1.00 -7.90 -15.92
CA PRO A 180 -0.02 -7.53 -16.90
C PRO A 180 -0.34 -6.03 -16.83
N GLY A 181 -0.43 -5.38 -17.99
CA GLY A 181 -0.68 -3.93 -18.10
C GLY A 181 0.53 -3.04 -17.82
N LEU A 182 1.70 -3.62 -17.52
CA LEU A 182 2.96 -2.89 -17.30
C LEU A 182 4.00 -3.22 -18.37
N PHE A 183 4.07 -4.48 -18.79
CA PHE A 183 4.99 -4.95 -19.81
C PHE A 183 4.23 -5.40 -21.05
N ASP A 184 4.80 -5.15 -22.21
CA ASP A 184 4.37 -5.76 -23.45
C ASP A 184 4.64 -7.28 -23.42
N PRO A 185 3.91 -8.11 -24.19
CA PRO A 185 3.99 -9.56 -24.09
C PRO A 185 5.39 -10.16 -24.30
N ASP A 186 6.20 -9.59 -25.16
CA ASP A 186 7.58 -10.02 -25.44
C ASP A 186 8.50 -9.75 -24.26
N MET A 187 8.39 -8.57 -23.63
CA MET A 187 9.14 -8.22 -22.44
C MET A 187 8.68 -9.03 -21.22
N ALA A 188 7.39 -9.27 -21.08
CA ALA A 188 6.86 -10.13 -20.03
C ALA A 188 7.37 -11.58 -20.18
N LEU A 189 7.45 -12.09 -21.42
CA LEU A 189 8.01 -13.41 -21.70
C LEU A 189 9.50 -13.50 -21.37
N TYR A 190 10.27 -12.45 -21.70
CA TYR A 190 11.69 -12.36 -21.36
C TYR A 190 11.88 -12.39 -19.83
N ALA A 191 11.20 -11.50 -19.11
CA ALA A 191 11.27 -11.42 -17.66
C ALA A 191 10.84 -12.73 -16.99
N LYS A 192 9.77 -13.39 -17.50
CA LYS A 192 9.34 -14.70 -17.00
C LYS A 192 10.45 -15.74 -17.12
N LYS A 193 11.14 -15.81 -18.27
CA LYS A 193 12.25 -16.74 -18.48
C LYS A 193 13.40 -16.48 -17.50
N GLU A 194 13.74 -15.21 -17.24
CA GLU A 194 14.79 -14.87 -16.28
C GLU A 194 14.42 -15.29 -14.84
N ILE A 195 13.19 -15.02 -14.42
CA ILE A 195 12.69 -15.45 -13.11
C ILE A 195 12.70 -16.99 -12.99
N GLN A 196 12.28 -17.71 -14.04
CA GLN A 196 12.29 -19.19 -14.01
C GLN A 196 13.71 -19.79 -13.89
N LYS A 197 14.76 -19.10 -14.35
CA LYS A 197 16.16 -19.55 -14.16
C LYS A 197 16.57 -19.58 -12.69
N THR A 198 15.93 -18.81 -11.81
CA THR A 198 16.17 -18.86 -10.37
C THR A 198 15.54 -20.08 -9.68
N GLY A 199 14.75 -20.89 -10.44
CA GLY A 199 14.04 -22.04 -9.92
C GLY A 199 12.65 -21.73 -9.35
N ILE A 200 12.13 -20.53 -9.58
CA ILE A 200 10.74 -20.16 -9.28
C ILE A 200 9.83 -20.75 -10.35
N LYS A 201 8.78 -21.46 -9.95
CA LYS A 201 7.74 -21.97 -10.85
C LYS A 201 6.70 -20.88 -11.08
N ILE A 202 6.22 -20.72 -12.32
CA ILE A 202 5.20 -19.73 -12.67
C ILE A 202 4.07 -20.42 -13.42
N VAL A 203 2.85 -20.36 -12.88
CA VAL A 203 1.61 -20.92 -13.43
C VAL A 203 0.67 -19.75 -13.76
N LEU A 204 0.47 -19.51 -15.06
CA LEU A 204 -0.38 -18.43 -15.58
C LEU A 204 -1.72 -18.99 -16.07
N GLY A 205 -2.74 -18.14 -16.20
CA GLY A 205 -4.10 -18.53 -16.51
C GLY A 205 -4.78 -19.30 -15.37
N ALA A 206 -4.20 -19.24 -14.18
CA ALA A 206 -4.62 -19.97 -13.00
C ALA A 206 -5.35 -19.04 -12.02
N LYS A 207 -6.69 -19.08 -12.03
CA LYS A 207 -7.55 -18.32 -11.14
C LYS A 207 -7.65 -19.03 -9.78
N LEU A 208 -7.33 -18.34 -8.69
CA LEU A 208 -7.54 -18.84 -7.33
C LEU A 208 -9.03 -19.10 -7.08
N GLU A 209 -9.37 -20.29 -6.60
CA GLU A 209 -10.73 -20.71 -6.22
C GLU A 209 -10.86 -20.91 -4.70
N ALA A 210 -9.83 -21.48 -4.06
CA ALA A 210 -9.81 -21.70 -2.61
C ALA A 210 -8.37 -21.86 -2.12
N ILE A 211 -8.16 -21.69 -0.81
CA ILE A 211 -6.93 -22.07 -0.12
C ILE A 211 -7.23 -23.39 0.62
N THR A 212 -6.44 -24.42 0.32
CA THR A 212 -6.62 -25.78 0.83
C THR A 212 -5.95 -25.98 2.18
N GLY A 213 -6.34 -27.04 2.90
CA GLY A 213 -5.82 -27.42 4.20
C GLY A 213 -6.88 -27.40 5.31
N GLY A 214 -6.50 -27.85 6.49
CA GLY A 214 -7.33 -27.81 7.71
C GLY A 214 -7.30 -26.42 8.37
N GLU A 215 -6.69 -26.31 9.55
CA GLU A 215 -6.47 -25.03 10.25
C GLU A 215 -5.38 -24.19 9.55
N LYS A 216 -4.36 -24.86 8.98
CA LYS A 216 -3.25 -24.24 8.26
C LYS A 216 -3.42 -24.36 6.74
N ALA A 217 -2.80 -23.45 6.01
CA ALA A 217 -2.71 -23.54 4.57
C ALA A 217 -1.80 -24.73 4.15
N GLU A 218 -2.28 -25.54 3.20
CA GLU A 218 -1.56 -26.64 2.58
C GLU A 218 -1.41 -26.45 1.06
N GLY A 219 -1.93 -25.35 0.53
CA GLY A 219 -1.85 -24.97 -0.88
C GLY A 219 -3.01 -24.16 -1.35
N VAL A 220 -3.15 -24.10 -2.66
CA VAL A 220 -4.23 -23.39 -3.35
C VAL A 220 -4.90 -24.31 -4.37
N LYS A 221 -6.22 -24.19 -4.51
CA LYS A 221 -7.00 -24.75 -5.59
C LYS A 221 -7.21 -23.68 -6.64
N THR A 222 -6.99 -24.02 -7.89
CA THR A 222 -7.22 -23.14 -9.05
C THR A 222 -8.08 -23.84 -10.09
N ASN A 223 -8.58 -23.10 -11.08
CA ASN A 223 -9.30 -23.64 -12.24
C ASN A 223 -8.47 -24.61 -13.11
N VAL A 224 -7.13 -24.62 -12.94
CA VAL A 224 -6.22 -25.50 -13.71
C VAL A 224 -5.59 -26.60 -12.86
N GLY A 225 -6.00 -26.73 -11.61
CA GLY A 225 -5.52 -27.76 -10.67
C GLY A 225 -5.10 -27.21 -9.32
N SER A 226 -4.64 -28.12 -8.43
CA SER A 226 -4.18 -27.78 -7.09
C SER A 226 -2.66 -27.63 -7.04
N ILE A 227 -2.17 -26.71 -6.24
CA ILE A 227 -0.74 -26.42 -6.03
C ILE A 227 -0.47 -26.47 -4.54
N ASN A 228 0.42 -27.37 -4.11
CA ASN A 228 0.76 -27.54 -2.71
C ASN A 228 1.71 -26.44 -2.23
N GLY A 229 1.51 -25.99 -0.99
CA GLY A 229 2.37 -25.01 -0.34
C GLY A 229 2.00 -24.84 1.13
N ASP A 230 2.99 -24.77 1.97
CA ASP A 230 2.84 -24.63 3.42
C ASP A 230 2.58 -23.18 3.85
N MET A 231 2.74 -22.25 2.91
CA MET A 231 2.54 -20.81 3.04
C MET A 231 1.88 -20.27 1.76
N VAL A 232 0.95 -19.33 1.92
CA VAL A 232 0.31 -18.61 0.79
C VAL A 232 0.46 -17.11 1.02
N VAL A 233 1.02 -16.40 0.03
CA VAL A 233 1.08 -14.93 0.05
C VAL A 233 0.18 -14.38 -1.05
N LEU A 234 -0.80 -13.57 -0.67
CA LEU A 234 -1.75 -12.96 -1.57
C LEU A 234 -1.23 -11.59 -2.03
N ALA A 235 -0.88 -11.46 -3.30
CA ALA A 235 -0.39 -10.26 -3.96
C ALA A 235 -1.31 -9.84 -5.13
N LEU A 236 -2.63 -9.84 -4.88
CA LEU A 236 -3.70 -9.64 -5.87
C LEU A 236 -3.99 -8.16 -6.19
N GLY A 237 -3.08 -7.26 -5.82
CA GLY A 237 -3.24 -5.82 -5.94
C GLY A 237 -3.77 -5.18 -4.67
N VAL A 238 -4.14 -3.91 -4.77
CA VAL A 238 -4.54 -3.08 -3.63
C VAL A 238 -5.83 -2.33 -3.94
N LYS A 239 -6.59 -1.99 -2.88
CA LYS A 239 -7.76 -1.10 -2.95
C LYS A 239 -7.53 0.14 -2.09
N PRO A 240 -7.97 1.33 -2.54
CA PRO A 240 -7.86 2.57 -1.77
C PRO A 240 -8.56 2.49 -0.41
N ASN A 241 -7.95 3.09 0.62
CA ASN A 241 -8.49 3.18 1.97
C ASN A 241 -9.37 4.43 2.12
N THR A 242 -10.56 4.41 1.53
CA THR A 242 -11.46 5.56 1.39
C THR A 242 -12.88 5.28 1.88
N ALA A 243 -13.12 4.09 2.45
CA ALA A 243 -14.45 3.71 2.91
C ALA A 243 -15.05 4.68 3.95
N PHE A 244 -14.20 5.27 4.80
CA PHE A 244 -14.63 6.22 5.84
C PHE A 244 -15.12 7.58 5.31
N VAL A 245 -14.93 7.84 4.02
CA VAL A 245 -15.40 9.06 3.31
C VAL A 245 -16.38 8.75 2.19
N SER A 246 -16.92 7.53 2.10
CA SER A 246 -17.87 7.12 1.04
C SER A 246 -19.09 8.03 0.95
N ASP A 247 -19.59 8.50 2.10
CA ASP A 247 -20.83 9.29 2.21
C ASP A 247 -20.56 10.82 2.23
N LEU A 248 -19.30 11.23 2.10
CA LEU A 248 -18.91 12.64 2.16
C LEU A 248 -19.33 13.42 0.89
N GLY A 249 -19.65 12.74 -0.22
CA GLY A 249 -19.97 13.34 -1.50
C GLY A 249 -18.72 13.65 -2.36
N LEU A 250 -17.61 12.99 -2.08
CA LEU A 250 -16.42 13.04 -2.93
C LEU A 250 -16.67 12.37 -4.28
N GLU A 251 -16.14 12.96 -5.37
CA GLU A 251 -16.08 12.27 -6.66
C GLU A 251 -15.09 11.12 -6.55
N MET A 252 -15.57 9.90 -6.83
CA MET A 252 -14.76 8.68 -6.71
C MET A 252 -14.88 7.80 -7.94
N GLU A 253 -13.80 7.12 -8.30
CA GLU A 253 -13.79 6.11 -9.35
C GLU A 253 -13.01 4.87 -8.86
N LYS A 254 -13.66 3.69 -8.93
CA LYS A 254 -13.08 2.41 -8.44
C LYS A 254 -12.55 2.49 -7.01
N GLY A 255 -13.20 3.29 -6.16
CA GLY A 255 -12.82 3.49 -4.77
C GLY A 255 -11.69 4.51 -4.55
N ALA A 256 -11.07 5.07 -5.59
CA ALA A 256 -10.08 6.14 -5.45
C ALA A 256 -10.74 7.51 -5.54
N ILE A 257 -10.25 8.47 -4.77
CA ILE A 257 -10.74 9.86 -4.76
C ILE A 257 -10.21 10.57 -5.99
N VAL A 258 -11.10 11.13 -6.80
CA VAL A 258 -10.73 11.93 -7.98
C VAL A 258 -10.16 13.27 -7.54
N VAL A 259 -9.01 13.63 -8.10
CA VAL A 259 -8.35 14.91 -7.81
C VAL A 259 -7.97 15.64 -9.11
N ASP A 260 -7.86 16.96 -9.02
CA ASP A 260 -7.34 17.78 -10.09
C ASP A 260 -5.79 17.77 -10.16
N ASP A 261 -5.22 18.58 -11.06
CA ASP A 261 -3.77 18.69 -11.23
C ASP A 261 -3.05 19.28 -9.99
N LYS A 262 -3.79 19.90 -9.05
CA LYS A 262 -3.33 20.47 -7.76
C LYS A 262 -3.66 19.56 -6.57
N MET A 263 -4.17 18.36 -6.82
CA MET A 263 -4.60 17.38 -5.80
C MET A 263 -5.81 17.82 -4.98
N SER A 264 -6.61 18.78 -5.48
CA SER A 264 -7.88 19.20 -4.87
C SER A 264 -8.98 18.22 -5.24
N THR A 265 -9.89 17.97 -4.30
CA THR A 265 -11.13 17.22 -4.55
C THR A 265 -12.25 18.17 -4.99
N ASN A 266 -13.44 17.63 -5.23
CA ASN A 266 -14.65 18.44 -5.46
C ASN A 266 -15.23 19.08 -4.19
N ILE A 267 -14.62 18.85 -3.01
CA ILE A 267 -15.03 19.47 -1.75
C ILE A 267 -13.97 20.48 -1.32
N ASP A 268 -14.39 21.70 -1.05
CA ASP A 268 -13.48 22.76 -0.61
C ASP A 268 -12.71 22.36 0.66
N SER A 269 -11.43 22.76 0.71
CA SER A 269 -10.53 22.47 1.82
C SER A 269 -10.22 20.98 2.05
N VAL A 270 -10.67 20.06 1.18
CA VAL A 270 -10.39 18.62 1.22
C VAL A 270 -9.55 18.22 0.02
N TYR A 271 -8.43 17.55 0.28
CA TYR A 271 -7.43 17.13 -0.69
C TYR A 271 -7.14 15.64 -0.57
N ALA A 272 -6.66 15.00 -1.64
CA ALA A 272 -6.22 13.61 -1.57
C ALA A 272 -4.89 13.39 -2.32
N VAL A 273 -3.99 12.56 -1.76
CA VAL A 273 -2.66 12.27 -2.31
C VAL A 273 -2.26 10.82 -2.08
N GLY A 274 -1.38 10.32 -2.93
CA GLY A 274 -0.88 8.93 -2.84
C GLY A 274 -1.88 7.89 -3.29
N ASP A 275 -1.78 6.67 -2.76
CA ASP A 275 -2.50 5.49 -3.24
C ASP A 275 -4.03 5.52 -2.99
N CYS A 276 -4.57 6.52 -2.29
CA CYS A 276 -6.02 6.72 -2.18
C CYS A 276 -6.59 7.65 -3.26
N ALA A 277 -5.74 8.33 -4.05
CA ALA A 277 -6.13 9.30 -5.06
C ALA A 277 -6.04 8.74 -6.48
N LEU A 278 -6.96 9.21 -7.34
CA LEU A 278 -6.95 8.96 -8.77
C LEU A 278 -6.45 10.22 -9.48
N VAL A 279 -5.25 10.13 -10.03
CA VAL A 279 -4.53 11.26 -10.62
C VAL A 279 -4.66 11.28 -12.14
N LYS A 280 -4.45 12.44 -12.75
CA LYS A 280 -4.37 12.56 -14.21
C LYS A 280 -2.95 12.23 -14.70
N ASN A 281 -2.85 11.32 -15.65
CA ASN A 281 -1.61 11.01 -16.33
C ASN A 281 -1.25 12.17 -17.29
N MET A 282 -0.08 12.75 -17.12
CA MET A 282 0.34 13.95 -17.87
C MET A 282 0.55 13.68 -19.37
N VAL A 283 0.88 12.45 -19.75
CA VAL A 283 1.09 12.04 -21.14
C VAL A 283 -0.23 11.71 -21.83
N THR A 284 -0.99 10.78 -21.25
CA THR A 284 -2.25 10.29 -21.87
C THR A 284 -3.44 11.22 -21.59
N ARG A 285 -3.33 12.14 -20.64
CA ARG A 285 -4.39 13.03 -20.13
C ARG A 285 -5.59 12.30 -19.53
N LYS A 286 -5.51 10.98 -19.39
CA LYS A 286 -6.55 10.16 -18.77
C LYS A 286 -6.33 10.03 -17.26
N ARG A 287 -7.41 9.80 -16.51
CA ARG A 287 -7.33 9.42 -15.10
C ARG A 287 -6.63 8.08 -14.97
N GLN A 288 -5.72 7.97 -14.02
CA GLN A 288 -4.93 6.76 -13.78
C GLN A 288 -4.77 6.52 -12.29
N TYR A 289 -5.01 5.30 -11.87
CA TYR A 289 -4.65 4.82 -10.54
C TYR A 289 -3.18 4.37 -10.54
N SER A 290 -2.40 4.86 -9.58
CA SER A 290 -0.97 4.55 -9.47
C SER A 290 -0.55 4.43 -8.02
N ALA A 291 -0.58 3.21 -7.49
CA ALA A 291 -0.14 2.88 -6.14
C ALA A 291 1.39 2.67 -6.10
N MET A 292 2.14 3.75 -6.32
CA MET A 292 3.61 3.75 -6.36
C MET A 292 4.19 4.84 -5.46
N GLY A 293 5.28 4.52 -4.76
CA GLY A 293 5.99 5.46 -3.89
C GLY A 293 6.43 6.75 -4.59
N SER A 294 6.83 6.67 -5.86
CA SER A 294 7.15 7.84 -6.69
C SER A 294 5.95 8.76 -6.88
N THR A 295 4.79 8.21 -7.26
CA THR A 295 3.52 8.95 -7.39
C THR A 295 3.11 9.57 -6.06
N ALA A 296 3.19 8.82 -4.96
CA ALA A 296 2.88 9.31 -3.62
C ALA A 296 3.75 10.51 -3.23
N ASN A 297 5.05 10.47 -3.50
CA ASN A 297 5.98 11.57 -3.25
C ASN A 297 5.72 12.80 -4.14
N ILE A 298 5.42 12.58 -5.42
CA ILE A 298 5.15 13.66 -6.37
C ILE A 298 3.85 14.36 -6.00
N THR A 299 2.76 13.63 -5.77
CA THR A 299 1.45 14.19 -5.42
C THR A 299 1.50 14.96 -4.10
N GLY A 300 2.20 14.42 -3.08
CA GLY A 300 2.41 15.13 -1.82
C GLY A 300 3.18 16.45 -1.98
N ARG A 301 4.16 16.49 -2.88
CA ARG A 301 4.94 17.70 -3.18
C ARG A 301 4.12 18.73 -3.95
N ILE A 302 3.33 18.29 -4.94
CA ILE A 302 2.44 19.16 -5.74
C ILE A 302 1.42 19.82 -4.82
N LEU A 303 0.74 19.02 -3.98
CA LEU A 303 -0.26 19.56 -3.06
C LEU A 303 0.34 20.59 -2.10
N ALA A 304 1.51 20.32 -1.53
CA ALA A 304 2.13 21.27 -0.62
C ALA A 304 2.42 22.62 -1.30
N LYS A 305 2.90 22.61 -2.54
CA LYS A 305 3.08 23.83 -3.34
C LYS A 305 1.76 24.57 -3.58
N ALA A 306 0.73 23.84 -4.02
CA ALA A 306 -0.59 24.41 -4.29
C ALA A 306 -1.21 25.06 -3.03
N ILE A 307 -1.09 24.45 -1.86
CA ILE A 307 -1.58 25.01 -0.59
C ILE A 307 -0.78 26.25 -0.17
N SER A 308 0.54 26.28 -0.45
CA SER A 308 1.43 27.40 -0.08
C SER A 308 1.38 28.55 -1.07
N GLY A 309 0.62 28.45 -2.17
CA GLY A 309 0.52 29.50 -3.19
C GLY A 309 1.75 29.59 -4.09
N GLU A 310 2.57 28.53 -4.16
CA GLU A 310 3.66 28.41 -5.15
C GLU A 310 3.11 27.81 -6.44
N ASP A 311 3.41 28.42 -7.58
CA ASP A 311 3.12 27.90 -8.92
C ASP A 311 4.05 26.75 -9.33
#